data_8903fd9a13dcc3c7467453056af3630d
#
_entry.id   8903fd9a13dcc3c7467453056af3630d
#
_cell.length_a   1.000
_cell.length_b   1.000
_cell.length_c   1.000
_cell.angle_alpha   90.00
_cell.angle_beta   90.00
_cell.angle_gamma   90.00
#
_symmetry.space_group_name_H-M   'P 1'
#
loop_
_entity.id
_entity.type
_entity.pdbx_description
1 polymer ?
#
loop_
_entity_poly.entity_id
_entity_poly.type
_entity_poly.pdbx_seq_one_letter_code
_entity_poly.pdbx_strand_id
1 'polypeptide(L)'
;MKLEIKESIEKSVLCWLATATPIGEPNVSPKEVFAAYGENHIIVANIASPNTLKNIKANPQVCISFIDIFVQKGFQIKGKAEIIERGTAGFEGMEQPLLKITEGNYPFNSITKIEIEKVKPIIAPKYILYPETTEAQQIESAKKTYGILK
;
A
#
# COMPACT_ATOMS: atom_id res chain seq x y z
N MET A 1 10.09 11.10 -0.56
CA MET A 1 9.31 10.21 -1.47
C MET A 1 9.01 10.97 -2.76
N LYS A 2 9.21 10.34 -3.91
CA LYS A 2 8.90 10.94 -5.21
C LYS A 2 7.40 11.23 -5.33
N LEU A 3 7.04 12.33 -6.01
CA LEU A 3 5.65 12.76 -6.18
C LEU A 3 4.77 11.69 -6.83
N GLU A 4 5.28 11.02 -7.86
CA GLU A 4 4.58 9.93 -8.57
C GLU A 4 4.16 8.76 -7.68
N ILE A 5 4.96 8.45 -6.64
CA ILE A 5 4.63 7.40 -5.66
C ILE A 5 3.50 7.88 -4.75
N LYS A 6 3.56 9.13 -4.27
CA LYS A 6 2.50 9.73 -3.44
C LYS A 6 1.17 9.76 -4.18
N GLU A 7 1.17 10.23 -5.42
CA GLU A 7 -0.03 10.26 -6.27
C GLU A 7 -0.58 8.85 -6.54
N SER A 8 0.29 7.86 -6.74
CA SER A 8 -0.13 6.47 -6.93
C SER A 8 -0.76 5.89 -5.67
N ILE A 9 -0.23 6.19 -4.48
CA ILE A 9 -0.82 5.79 -3.20
C ILE A 9 -2.23 6.38 -3.08
N GLU A 10 -2.40 7.66 -3.37
CA GLU A 10 -3.70 8.35 -3.27
C GLU A 10 -4.76 7.80 -4.25
N LYS A 11 -4.33 7.37 -5.44
CA LYS A 11 -5.21 6.78 -6.46
C LYS A 11 -5.50 5.30 -6.24
N SER A 12 -4.69 4.62 -5.43
CA SER A 12 -4.87 3.21 -5.13
C SER A 12 -5.76 3.05 -3.89
N VAL A 13 -6.92 2.45 -4.05
CA VAL A 13 -7.87 2.21 -2.96
C VAL A 13 -7.39 1.08 -2.05
N LEU A 14 -6.63 0.16 -2.61
CA LEU A 14 -6.20 -1.07 -1.97
C LEU A 14 -4.70 -1.27 -2.18
N CYS A 15 -4.01 -1.68 -1.11
CA CYS A 15 -2.67 -2.24 -1.23
C CYS A 15 -2.64 -3.67 -0.69
N TRP A 16 -1.62 -4.42 -1.10
CA TRP A 16 -1.31 -5.75 -0.58
C TRP A 16 -0.02 -5.67 0.22
N LEU A 17 -0.10 -6.00 1.51
CA LEU A 17 1.07 -6.04 2.40
C LEU A 17 1.50 -7.48 2.61
N ALA A 18 2.67 -7.82 2.09
CA ALA A 18 3.32 -9.10 2.28
C ALA A 18 4.32 -9.02 3.45
N THR A 19 4.24 -10.02 4.31
CA THR A 19 5.13 -10.25 5.45
C THR A 19 5.58 -11.69 5.45
N ALA A 20 6.58 -12.04 6.24
CA ALA A 20 7.03 -13.42 6.37
C ALA A 20 7.42 -13.76 7.81
N THR A 21 7.32 -15.04 8.14
CA THR A 21 7.89 -15.57 9.39
C THR A 21 9.42 -15.53 9.34
N PRO A 22 10.13 -15.71 10.47
CA PRO A 22 11.60 -15.81 10.48
C PRO A 22 12.17 -16.94 9.61
N ILE A 23 11.38 -17.99 9.35
CA ILE A 23 11.77 -19.11 8.47
C ILE A 23 11.29 -18.95 7.02
N GLY A 24 10.73 -17.77 6.67
CA GLY A 24 10.37 -17.42 5.31
C GLY A 24 8.96 -17.85 4.87
N GLU A 25 8.08 -18.30 5.74
CA GLU A 25 6.69 -18.57 5.40
C GLU A 25 5.97 -17.26 5.10
N PRO A 26 5.47 -17.05 3.86
CA PRO A 26 4.87 -15.80 3.46
C PRO A 26 3.42 -15.66 3.95
N ASN A 27 3.04 -14.41 4.19
CA ASN A 27 1.65 -14.01 4.41
C ASN A 27 1.39 -12.73 3.63
N VAL A 28 0.24 -12.61 3.02
CA VAL A 28 -0.17 -11.39 2.31
C VAL A 28 -1.60 -11.03 2.70
N SER A 29 -1.84 -9.75 2.95
CA SER A 29 -3.18 -9.28 3.29
C SER A 29 -3.49 -7.93 2.62
N PRO A 30 -4.75 -7.72 2.19
CA PRO A 30 -5.19 -6.43 1.67
C PRO A 30 -5.27 -5.40 2.80
N LYS A 31 -4.96 -4.15 2.46
CA LYS A 31 -5.07 -2.99 3.35
C LYS A 31 -5.66 -1.82 2.58
N GLU A 32 -6.72 -1.22 3.11
CA GLU A 32 -7.37 -0.06 2.51
C GLU A 32 -6.98 1.26 3.19
N VAL A 33 -6.48 1.19 4.44
CA VAL A 33 -6.12 2.36 5.23
C VAL A 33 -4.61 2.50 5.28
N PHE A 34 -4.05 3.15 4.28
CA PHE A 34 -2.62 3.39 4.14
C PHE A 34 -2.34 4.75 3.49
N ALA A 35 -1.20 5.34 3.81
CA ALA A 35 -0.81 6.65 3.31
C ALA A 35 0.71 6.80 3.20
N ALA A 36 1.15 7.74 2.38
CA ALA A 36 2.53 8.24 2.41
C ALA A 36 2.75 9.04 3.69
N TYR A 37 3.94 8.93 4.29
CA TYR A 37 4.32 9.65 5.49
C TYR A 37 5.76 10.15 5.43
N GLY A 38 5.95 11.45 5.65
CA GLY A 38 7.27 12.06 5.54
C GLY A 38 7.94 11.85 4.18
N GLU A 39 9.26 11.77 4.19
CA GLU A 39 10.06 11.69 2.96
C GLU A 39 10.28 10.25 2.46
N ASN A 40 10.22 9.26 3.35
CA ASN A 40 10.62 7.89 2.99
C ASN A 40 9.81 6.79 3.68
N HIS A 41 8.58 7.06 4.07
CA HIS A 41 7.76 6.08 4.78
C HIS A 41 6.37 5.92 4.16
N ILE A 42 5.83 4.72 4.34
CA ILE A 42 4.42 4.41 4.16
C ILE A 42 3.88 3.95 5.51
N ILE A 43 2.70 4.40 5.86
CA ILE A 43 2.01 4.01 7.09
C ILE A 43 0.72 3.27 6.76
N VAL A 44 0.41 2.26 7.57
CA VAL A 44 -0.76 1.40 7.40
C VAL A 44 -1.43 1.24 8.77
N ALA A 45 -2.72 1.52 8.86
CA ALA A 45 -3.48 1.23 10.07
C ALA A 45 -3.66 -0.28 10.26
N ASN A 46 -3.38 -0.78 11.45
CA ASN A 46 -3.54 -2.20 11.77
C ASN A 46 -4.97 -2.46 12.25
N ILE A 47 -5.81 -2.88 11.32
CA ILE A 47 -7.21 -3.23 11.56
C ILE A 47 -7.37 -4.72 11.31
N ALA A 48 -7.72 -5.48 12.36
CA ALA A 48 -7.94 -6.94 12.27
C ALA A 48 -6.82 -7.72 11.56
N SER A 49 -5.56 -7.45 11.90
CA SER A 49 -4.39 -8.01 11.19
C SER A 49 -3.39 -8.73 12.11
N PRO A 50 -3.80 -9.73 12.91
CA PRO A 50 -2.93 -10.35 13.91
C PRO A 50 -1.71 -11.05 13.31
N ASN A 51 -1.84 -11.70 12.15
CA ASN A 51 -0.72 -12.37 11.48
C ASN A 51 0.32 -11.38 10.94
N THR A 52 -0.14 -10.27 10.36
CA THR A 52 0.74 -9.18 9.91
C THR A 52 1.58 -8.63 11.07
N LEU A 53 0.93 -8.33 12.21
CA LEU A 53 1.62 -7.84 13.41
C LEU A 53 2.64 -8.83 13.95
N LYS A 54 2.24 -10.10 14.08
CA LYS A 54 3.12 -11.18 14.55
C LYS A 54 4.36 -11.31 13.66
N ASN A 55 4.17 -11.33 12.35
CA ASN A 55 5.28 -11.46 11.40
C ASN A 55 6.23 -10.27 11.48
N ILE A 56 5.72 -9.03 11.46
CA ILE A 56 6.56 -7.83 11.50
C ILE A 56 7.39 -7.75 12.78
N LYS A 57 6.82 -8.12 13.93
CA LYS A 57 7.54 -8.15 15.21
C LYS A 57 8.71 -9.15 15.21
N ALA A 58 8.57 -10.26 14.49
CA ALA A 58 9.60 -11.30 14.39
C ALA A 58 10.54 -11.13 13.19
N ASN A 59 10.04 -10.54 12.10
CA ASN A 59 10.77 -10.30 10.85
C ASN A 59 10.30 -8.98 10.24
N PRO A 60 11.12 -7.91 10.29
CA PRO A 60 10.71 -6.59 9.84
C PRO A 60 10.67 -6.44 8.30
N GLN A 61 11.16 -7.41 7.54
CA GLN A 61 11.18 -7.34 6.08
C GLN A 61 9.76 -7.46 5.50
N VAL A 62 9.36 -6.48 4.71
CA VAL A 62 8.02 -6.43 4.11
C VAL A 62 8.08 -6.04 2.63
N CYS A 63 7.01 -6.38 1.94
CA CYS A 63 6.77 -5.89 0.59
C CYS A 63 5.33 -5.38 0.51
N ILE A 64 5.15 -4.13 0.08
CA ILE A 64 3.85 -3.54 -0.17
C ILE A 64 3.68 -3.27 -1.66
N SER A 65 2.53 -3.64 -2.21
CA SER A 65 2.19 -3.38 -3.60
C SER A 65 0.83 -2.69 -3.69
N PHE A 66 0.73 -1.70 -4.53
CA PHE A 66 -0.50 -0.98 -4.81
C PHE A 66 -0.57 -0.59 -6.28
N ILE A 67 -1.77 -0.45 -6.79
CA ILE A 67 -2.03 -0.17 -8.19
C ILE A 67 -3.33 0.60 -8.36
N ASP A 68 -3.34 1.59 -9.24
CA ASP A 68 -4.57 2.10 -9.81
C ASP A 68 -5.11 1.05 -10.81
N ILE A 69 -6.21 0.41 -10.47
CA ILE A 69 -6.78 -0.71 -11.21
C ILE A 69 -7.28 -0.32 -12.61
N PHE A 70 -7.60 0.95 -12.83
CA PHE A 70 -8.08 1.41 -14.13
C PHE A 70 -6.93 1.71 -15.09
N VAL A 71 -5.92 2.42 -14.63
CA VAL A 71 -4.71 2.71 -15.41
C VAL A 71 -3.78 1.49 -15.45
N GLN A 72 -3.84 0.63 -14.45
CA GLN A 72 -2.96 -0.53 -14.24
C GLN A 72 -1.47 -0.13 -14.16
N LYS A 73 -1.23 0.93 -13.41
CA LYS A 73 0.10 1.40 -13.01
C LYS A 73 0.16 1.56 -11.50
N GLY A 74 1.31 1.27 -10.93
CA GLY A 74 1.52 1.36 -9.49
C GLY A 74 2.96 1.07 -9.12
N PHE A 75 3.17 0.64 -7.88
CA PHE A 75 4.50 0.34 -7.36
C PHE A 75 4.51 -0.89 -6.47
N GLN A 76 5.62 -1.62 -6.52
CA GLN A 76 6.03 -2.60 -5.54
C GLN A 76 7.17 -1.98 -4.73
N ILE A 77 7.03 -1.94 -3.42
CA ILE A 77 7.99 -1.34 -2.50
C ILE A 77 8.42 -2.37 -1.47
N LYS A 78 9.72 -2.60 -1.37
CA LYS A 78 10.34 -3.39 -0.31
C LYS A 78 10.91 -2.48 0.74
N GLY A 79 10.80 -2.87 1.99
CA GLY A 79 11.30 -2.07 3.10
C GLY A 79 11.29 -2.81 4.43
N LYS A 80 11.58 -2.06 5.48
CA LYS A 80 11.52 -2.53 6.86
C LYS A 80 10.35 -1.90 7.58
N ALA A 81 9.59 -2.72 8.26
CA ALA A 81 8.43 -2.29 9.02
C ALA A 81 8.69 -2.35 10.52
N GLU A 82 8.10 -1.40 11.22
CA GLU A 82 7.99 -1.39 12.68
C GLU A 82 6.54 -1.14 13.08
N ILE A 83 6.15 -1.64 14.24
CA ILE A 83 4.82 -1.44 14.80
C ILE A 83 4.89 -0.27 15.79
N ILE A 84 4.11 0.76 15.53
CA ILE A 84 3.96 1.93 16.40
C ILE A 84 2.67 1.76 17.18
N GLU A 85 2.78 1.54 18.48
CA GLU A 85 1.63 1.36 19.36
C GLU A 85 1.04 2.71 19.79
N ARG A 86 -0.27 2.75 20.02
CA ARG A 86 -0.95 3.94 20.58
C ARG A 86 -0.31 4.34 21.91
N GLY A 87 -0.11 5.64 22.10
CA GLY A 87 0.55 6.20 23.29
C GLY A 87 2.08 6.26 23.21
N THR A 88 2.68 5.77 22.12
CA THR A 88 4.11 5.95 21.86
C THR A 88 4.39 7.21 21.04
N ALA A 89 5.62 7.71 21.11
CA ALA A 89 6.03 8.90 20.36
C ALA A 89 5.79 8.74 18.86
N GLY A 90 5.22 9.78 18.26
CA GLY A 90 4.94 9.83 16.81
C GLY A 90 3.62 9.18 16.37
N PHE A 91 2.94 8.40 17.23
CA PHE A 91 1.67 7.77 16.87
C PHE A 91 0.62 8.78 16.40
N GLU A 92 0.40 9.86 17.17
CA GLU A 92 -0.60 10.88 16.85
C GLU A 92 -0.38 11.55 15.49
N GLY A 93 0.88 11.85 15.15
CA GLY A 93 1.23 12.44 13.85
C GLY A 93 0.95 11.51 12.69
N MET A 94 1.13 10.20 12.86
CA MET A 94 0.84 9.17 11.87
C MET A 94 -0.65 8.83 11.81
N GLU A 95 -1.35 8.92 12.92
CA GLU A 95 -2.79 8.67 13.00
C GLU A 95 -3.60 9.64 12.14
N GLN A 96 -3.23 10.92 12.11
CA GLN A 96 -3.99 11.97 11.43
C GLN A 96 -4.29 11.70 9.95
N PRO A 97 -3.32 11.37 9.09
CA PRO A 97 -3.60 11.06 7.70
C PRO A 97 -4.44 9.78 7.53
N LEU A 98 -4.34 8.81 8.44
CA LEU A 98 -5.11 7.57 8.40
C LEU A 98 -6.57 7.79 8.84
N LEU A 99 -6.80 8.66 9.83
CA LEU A 99 -8.15 9.04 10.26
C LEU A 99 -8.95 9.74 9.15
N LYS A 100 -8.28 10.49 8.28
CA LYS A 100 -8.93 11.10 7.10
C LYS A 100 -9.50 10.04 6.15
N ILE A 101 -8.85 8.89 6.04
CA ILE A 101 -9.29 7.77 5.18
C ILE A 101 -10.44 7.02 5.82
N THR A 102 -10.39 6.79 7.14
CA THR A 102 -11.40 6.02 7.87
C THR A 102 -12.62 6.86 8.25
N GLU A 103 -12.52 8.18 8.20
CA GLU A 103 -13.53 9.10 8.73
C GLU A 103 -13.91 8.77 10.21
N GLY A 104 -12.95 8.17 10.95
CA GLY A 104 -13.13 7.73 12.32
C GLY A 104 -13.95 6.45 12.53
N ASN A 105 -14.36 5.77 11.45
CA ASN A 105 -15.25 4.60 11.55
C ASN A 105 -14.53 3.28 11.87
N TYR A 106 -13.21 3.20 11.66
CA TYR A 106 -12.43 1.98 11.87
C TYR A 106 -11.34 2.23 12.90
N PRO A 107 -11.59 1.91 14.19
CA PRO A 107 -10.61 2.12 15.24
C PRO A 107 -9.39 1.19 15.06
N PHE A 108 -8.21 1.72 15.35
CA PHE A 108 -6.97 0.96 15.37
C PHE A 108 -6.07 1.44 16.52
N ASN A 109 -5.30 0.52 17.11
CA ASN A 109 -4.43 0.79 18.25
C ASN A 109 -2.94 0.73 17.92
N SER A 110 -2.63 0.38 16.68
CA SER A 110 -1.25 0.38 16.19
C SER A 110 -1.20 0.71 14.70
N ILE A 111 -0.03 1.17 14.29
CA ILE A 111 0.28 1.54 12.92
C ILE A 111 1.52 0.76 12.49
N THR A 112 1.48 0.17 11.32
CA THR A 112 2.68 -0.34 10.65
C THR A 112 3.34 0.80 9.91
N LYS A 113 4.55 1.17 10.32
CA LYS A 113 5.39 2.17 9.64
C LYS A 113 6.44 1.44 8.82
N ILE A 114 6.47 1.68 7.52
CA ILE A 114 7.38 1.03 6.57
C ILE A 114 8.40 2.05 6.09
N GLU A 115 9.67 1.81 6.36
CA GLU A 115 10.77 2.54 5.75
C GLU A 115 11.05 1.97 4.37
N ILE A 116 11.04 2.83 3.33
CA ILE A 116 11.21 2.44 1.94
C ILE A 116 12.69 2.18 1.65
N GLU A 117 13.03 0.98 1.18
CA GLU A 117 14.39 0.61 0.78
C GLU A 117 14.52 0.45 -0.74
N LYS A 118 13.53 -0.18 -1.40
CA LYS A 118 13.55 -0.43 -2.85
C LYS A 118 12.18 -0.16 -3.46
N VAL A 119 12.18 0.50 -4.60
CA VAL A 119 10.97 0.83 -5.36
C VAL A 119 11.07 0.23 -6.75
N LYS A 120 10.03 -0.49 -7.17
CA LYS A 120 9.88 -1.03 -8.51
C LYS A 120 8.54 -0.59 -9.08
N PRO A 121 8.50 0.06 -10.26
CA PRO A 121 7.24 0.36 -10.94
C PRO A 121 6.51 -0.92 -11.33
N ILE A 122 5.18 -0.88 -11.24
CA ILE A 122 4.26 -1.85 -11.82
C ILE A 122 3.59 -1.19 -13.01
N ILE A 123 3.64 -1.84 -14.14
CA ILE A 123 3.02 -1.37 -15.38
C ILE A 123 2.39 -2.55 -16.11
N ALA A 124 1.17 -2.38 -16.62
CA ALA A 124 0.51 -3.43 -17.38
C ALA A 124 1.33 -3.82 -18.63
N PRO A 125 1.43 -5.11 -18.95
CA PRO A 125 2.15 -5.57 -20.15
C PRO A 125 1.71 -4.90 -21.44
N LYS A 126 0.44 -4.48 -21.53
CA LYS A 126 -0.11 -3.79 -22.70
C LYS A 126 0.68 -2.53 -23.07
N TYR A 127 1.14 -1.74 -22.08
CA TYR A 127 1.96 -0.55 -22.35
C TYR A 127 3.35 -0.89 -22.90
N ILE A 128 3.86 -2.07 -22.58
CA ILE A 128 5.17 -2.55 -23.04
C ILE A 128 5.06 -3.14 -24.45
N LEU A 129 4.04 -3.97 -24.67
CA LEU A 129 3.82 -4.68 -25.94
C LEU A 129 3.25 -3.76 -27.03
N TYR A 130 2.49 -2.75 -26.62
CA TYR A 130 1.84 -1.77 -27.48
C TYR A 130 2.13 -0.35 -26.94
N PRO A 131 3.32 0.21 -27.22
CA PRO A 131 3.78 1.49 -26.65
C PRO A 131 2.89 2.69 -26.91
N GLU A 132 2.08 2.64 -27.99
CA GLU A 132 1.10 3.67 -28.34
C GLU A 132 -0.17 3.64 -27.47
N THR A 133 -0.31 2.66 -26.58
CA THR A 133 -1.46 2.56 -25.68
C THR A 133 -1.53 3.75 -24.74
N THR A 134 -2.62 4.50 -24.80
CA THR A 134 -2.88 5.62 -23.89
C THR A 134 -3.51 5.14 -22.59
N GLU A 135 -3.37 5.95 -21.53
CA GLU A 135 -4.04 5.68 -20.25
C GLU A 135 -5.57 5.69 -20.41
N ALA A 136 -6.12 6.57 -21.24
CA ALA A 136 -7.54 6.62 -21.52
C ALA A 136 -8.07 5.32 -22.13
N GLN A 137 -7.34 4.74 -23.09
CA GLN A 137 -7.68 3.42 -23.66
C GLN A 137 -7.61 2.30 -22.63
N GLN A 138 -6.61 2.34 -21.75
CA GLN A 138 -6.49 1.35 -20.68
C GLN A 138 -7.63 1.47 -19.66
N ILE A 139 -7.99 2.67 -19.26
CA ILE A 139 -9.11 2.94 -18.35
C ILE A 139 -10.43 2.41 -18.94
N GLU A 140 -10.71 2.69 -20.21
CA GLU A 140 -11.89 2.20 -20.89
C GLU A 140 -11.94 0.66 -20.93
N SER A 141 -10.82 0.04 -21.27
CA SER A 141 -10.68 -1.42 -21.28
C SER A 141 -10.90 -2.03 -19.90
N ALA A 142 -10.30 -1.45 -18.87
CA ALA A 142 -10.46 -1.90 -17.49
C ALA A 142 -11.92 -1.78 -17.01
N LYS A 143 -12.56 -0.65 -17.27
CA LYS A 143 -13.99 -0.45 -16.93
C LYS A 143 -14.90 -1.48 -17.59
N LYS A 144 -14.64 -1.86 -18.83
CA LYS A 144 -15.37 -2.96 -19.51
C LYS A 144 -15.14 -4.30 -18.82
N THR A 145 -13.87 -4.62 -18.50
CA THR A 145 -13.51 -5.87 -17.83
C THR A 145 -14.16 -5.99 -16.45
N TYR A 146 -14.24 -4.89 -15.69
CA TYR A 146 -14.89 -4.84 -14.38
C TYR A 146 -16.42 -4.70 -14.45
N GLY A 147 -17.01 -4.60 -15.64
CA GLY A 147 -18.46 -4.48 -15.82
C GLY A 147 -19.04 -3.13 -15.40
N ILE A 148 -18.22 -2.08 -15.31
CA ILE A 148 -18.64 -0.72 -14.95
C ILE A 148 -19.19 0.03 -16.16
N LEU A 149 -18.66 -0.25 -17.34
CA LEU A 149 -19.21 0.20 -18.63
C LEU A 149 -19.92 -0.96 -19.30
N LYS A 150 -21.18 -0.76 -19.68
CA LYS A 150 -21.95 -1.67 -20.50
C LYS A 150 -21.62 -1.47 -21.99
#